data_9863e44722e207c2ae16c8fae007c8a1
#
_entry.id   9863e44722e207c2ae16c8fae007c8a1
#
_cell.length_a   1.000
_cell.length_b   1.000
_cell.length_c   1.000
_cell.angle_alpha   90.00
_cell.angle_beta   90.00
_cell.angle_gamma   90.00
#
_symmetry.space_group_name_H-M   'P 1'
#
loop_
_entity.id
_entity.type
_entity.pdbx_description
1 polymer ?
#
loop_
_entity_poly.entity_id
_entity_poly.type
_entity_poly.pdbx_seq_one_letter_code
_entity_poly.pdbx_strand_id
1 'polypeptide(L)'
;MATIINLKKKSLSALKAIAVTHFHKFIRRRDQDKPCISCGKYTLLQAGHFHSAGLNPVVRFNEDNVHGQCKKCNYFLSGNLLPYSQNLIDKIGQERYDKLTHAVQLSKQTGFKWDKFYLIEIIEKYKALNR
;
A
#
# COMPACT_ATOMS: atom_id res chain seq x y z
N MET A 1 -20.84 -3.16 12.32
CA MET A 1 -20.10 -3.18 11.03
C MET A 1 -20.82 -2.36 9.99
N ALA A 2 -20.08 -1.54 9.23
CA ALA A 2 -20.67 -0.76 8.14
C ALA A 2 -21.05 -1.70 6.98
N THR A 3 -22.30 -1.56 6.50
CA THR A 3 -22.74 -2.24 5.28
C THR A 3 -22.32 -1.43 4.07
N ILE A 4 -22.39 -2.03 2.87
CA ILE A 4 -22.11 -1.31 1.61
C ILE A 4 -23.02 -0.08 1.49
N ILE A 5 -24.28 -0.20 1.89
CA ILE A 5 -25.24 0.92 1.86
C ILE A 5 -24.72 2.07 2.74
N ASN A 6 -24.24 1.76 3.94
CA ASN A 6 -23.70 2.79 4.86
C ASN A 6 -22.40 3.38 4.29
N LEU A 7 -21.57 2.58 3.66
CA LEU A 7 -20.33 3.07 3.03
C LEU A 7 -20.63 4.06 1.90
N LYS A 8 -21.67 3.81 1.10
CA LYS A 8 -22.05 4.71 0.01
C LYS A 8 -22.44 6.11 0.48
N LYS A 9 -22.87 6.24 1.75
CA LYS A 9 -23.24 7.53 2.34
C LYS A 9 -22.04 8.34 2.83
N LYS A 10 -20.85 7.73 2.93
CA LYS A 10 -19.67 8.40 3.43
C LYS A 10 -19.00 9.22 2.33
N SER A 11 -18.27 10.26 2.75
CA SER A 11 -17.45 11.05 1.83
C SER A 11 -16.30 10.23 1.24
N LEU A 12 -15.76 10.68 0.12
CA LEU A 12 -14.58 10.06 -0.49
C LEU A 12 -13.41 10.01 0.50
N SER A 13 -13.20 11.10 1.23
CA SER A 13 -12.14 11.21 2.25
C SER A 13 -12.32 10.18 3.38
N ALA A 14 -13.55 10.01 3.86
CA ALA A 14 -13.84 9.02 4.91
C ALA A 14 -13.63 7.59 4.41
N LEU A 15 -14.04 7.29 3.19
CA LEU A 15 -13.83 5.98 2.57
C LEU A 15 -12.35 5.68 2.39
N LYS A 16 -11.58 6.66 1.96
CA LYS A 16 -10.13 6.53 1.83
C LYS A 16 -9.48 6.14 3.16
N ALA A 17 -9.86 6.81 4.25
CA ALA A 17 -9.31 6.50 5.57
C ALA A 17 -9.64 5.07 6.01
N ILE A 18 -10.86 4.61 5.76
CA ILE A 18 -11.27 3.23 6.07
C ILE A 18 -10.48 2.23 5.23
N ALA A 19 -10.34 2.49 3.92
CA ALA A 19 -9.57 1.65 3.01
C ALA A 19 -8.11 1.52 3.47
N VAL A 20 -7.49 2.63 3.84
CA VAL A 20 -6.11 2.66 4.35
C VAL A 20 -5.98 1.78 5.60
N THR A 21 -6.91 1.89 6.53
CA THR A 21 -6.87 1.11 7.78
C THR A 21 -6.88 -0.41 7.49
N HIS A 22 -7.80 -0.87 6.65
CA HIS A 22 -7.90 -2.29 6.33
C HIS A 22 -6.71 -2.79 5.50
N PHE A 23 -6.27 -1.99 4.52
CA PHE A 23 -5.15 -2.36 3.68
C PHE A 23 -3.83 -2.43 4.47
N HIS A 24 -3.56 -1.44 5.32
CA HIS A 24 -2.36 -1.45 6.17
C HIS A 24 -2.34 -2.64 7.12
N LYS A 25 -3.49 -2.99 7.68
CA LYS A 25 -3.60 -4.18 8.54
C LYS A 25 -3.24 -5.44 7.77
N PHE A 26 -3.75 -5.57 6.54
CA PHE A 26 -3.42 -6.70 5.67
C PHE A 26 -1.91 -6.79 5.44
N ILE A 27 -1.26 -5.69 5.08
CA ILE A 27 0.18 -5.65 4.80
C ILE A 27 0.98 -6.03 6.06
N ARG A 28 0.63 -5.47 7.23
CA ARG A 28 1.34 -5.79 8.47
C ARG A 28 1.20 -7.26 8.83
N ARG A 29 0.05 -7.87 8.62
CA ARG A 29 -0.18 -9.29 8.88
C ARG A 29 0.57 -10.17 7.89
N ARG A 30 0.57 -9.81 6.62
CA ARG A 30 1.32 -10.53 5.57
C ARG A 30 2.82 -10.58 5.90
N ASP A 31 3.36 -9.46 6.37
CA ASP A 31 4.80 -9.27 6.55
C ASP A 31 5.28 -9.38 8.01
N GLN A 32 4.43 -9.81 8.93
CA GLN A 32 4.74 -9.83 10.37
C GLN A 32 5.98 -10.66 10.72
N ASP A 33 6.27 -11.71 9.97
CA ASP A 33 7.41 -12.60 10.19
C ASP A 33 8.61 -12.25 9.31
N LYS A 34 8.53 -11.12 8.59
CA LYS A 34 9.57 -10.70 7.66
C LYS A 34 10.34 -9.51 8.23
N PRO A 35 11.59 -9.31 7.77
CA PRO A 35 12.35 -8.14 8.17
C PRO A 35 11.84 -6.88 7.48
N CYS A 36 12.23 -5.72 8.02
CA CYS A 36 12.02 -4.44 7.33
C CYS A 36 12.54 -4.53 5.90
N ILE A 37 11.71 -4.12 4.93
CA ILE A 37 12.06 -4.20 3.50
C ILE A 37 13.31 -3.38 3.18
N SER A 38 13.58 -2.30 3.91
CA SER A 38 14.71 -1.43 3.65
C SER A 38 15.97 -1.82 4.42
N CYS A 39 15.91 -1.93 5.74
CA CYS A 39 17.12 -2.15 6.55
C CYS A 39 17.34 -3.60 6.99
N GLY A 40 16.37 -4.47 6.78
CA GLY A 40 16.49 -5.88 7.11
C GLY A 40 16.34 -6.25 8.58
N LYS A 41 16.05 -5.30 9.46
CA LYS A 41 15.85 -5.59 10.88
C LYS A 41 14.51 -6.26 11.13
N TYR A 42 14.51 -7.23 12.06
CA TYR A 42 13.29 -7.84 12.56
C TYR A 42 12.78 -7.01 13.73
N THR A 43 11.73 -6.27 13.50
CA THR A 43 11.13 -5.36 14.47
C THR A 43 9.67 -5.12 14.12
N LEU A 44 8.98 -4.28 14.91
CA LEU A 44 7.61 -3.89 14.59
C LEU A 44 7.59 -3.12 13.27
N LEU A 45 6.72 -3.54 12.36
CA LEU A 45 6.65 -2.98 11.00
C LEU A 45 5.39 -2.16 10.79
N GLN A 46 5.54 -1.11 10.00
CA GLN A 46 4.45 -0.31 9.44
C GLN A 46 4.27 -0.70 7.97
N ALA A 47 3.15 -0.28 7.36
CA ALA A 47 2.94 -0.43 5.92
C ALA A 47 3.66 0.71 5.21
N GLY A 48 4.81 0.43 4.61
CA GLY A 48 5.64 1.42 3.93
C GLY A 48 5.49 1.36 2.42
N HIS A 49 5.20 2.50 1.78
CA HIS A 49 5.01 2.61 0.34
C HIS A 49 6.34 2.84 -0.37
N PHE A 50 6.61 2.09 -1.44
CA PHE A 50 7.79 2.34 -2.28
C PHE A 50 7.59 3.57 -3.16
N HIS A 51 6.54 3.58 -3.99
CA HIS A 51 6.08 4.82 -4.65
C HIS A 51 5.14 5.51 -3.69
N SER A 52 5.42 6.78 -3.38
CA SER A 52 4.75 7.47 -2.27
C SER A 52 3.24 7.53 -2.46
N ALA A 53 2.52 7.34 -1.36
CA ALA A 53 1.06 7.29 -1.36
C ALA A 53 0.43 8.59 -1.85
N GLY A 54 1.01 9.74 -1.47
CA GLY A 54 0.46 11.05 -1.82
C GLY A 54 0.62 11.42 -3.29
N LEU A 55 1.69 10.96 -3.93
CA LEU A 55 2.00 11.31 -5.32
C LEU A 55 1.55 10.24 -6.33
N ASN A 56 1.26 9.04 -5.87
CA ASN A 56 1.01 7.91 -6.76
C ASN A 56 -0.25 7.14 -6.32
N PRO A 57 -1.44 7.78 -6.42
CA PRO A 57 -2.68 7.15 -5.95
C PRO A 57 -3.01 5.84 -6.66
N VAL A 58 -2.57 5.68 -7.90
CA VAL A 58 -2.83 4.45 -8.67
C VAL A 58 -2.28 3.19 -8.01
N VAL A 59 -1.18 3.32 -7.26
CA VAL A 59 -0.53 2.18 -6.59
C VAL A 59 -0.62 2.23 -5.07
N ARG A 60 -1.43 3.14 -4.51
CA ARG A 60 -1.57 3.26 -3.06
C ARG A 60 -2.05 1.96 -2.41
N PHE A 61 -2.96 1.24 -3.07
CA PHE A 61 -3.51 -0.03 -2.60
C PHE A 61 -3.01 -1.22 -3.40
N ASN A 62 -1.83 -1.09 -4.00
CA ASN A 62 -1.20 -2.17 -4.74
C ASN A 62 -0.28 -2.94 -3.79
N GLU A 63 -0.51 -4.24 -3.66
CA GLU A 63 0.24 -5.09 -2.73
C GLU A 63 1.73 -5.16 -3.05
N ASP A 64 2.12 -4.98 -4.30
CA ASP A 64 3.53 -4.95 -4.70
C ASP A 64 4.24 -3.66 -4.31
N ASN A 65 3.48 -2.58 -4.10
CA ASN A 65 4.01 -1.27 -3.76
C ASN A 65 4.17 -1.04 -2.25
N VAL A 66 3.62 -1.92 -1.41
CA VAL A 66 3.54 -1.67 0.03
C VAL A 66 4.05 -2.88 0.79
N HIS A 67 5.06 -2.66 1.62
CA HIS A 67 5.72 -3.73 2.36
C HIS A 67 6.00 -3.32 3.80
N GLY A 68 6.16 -4.30 4.67
CA GLY A 68 6.52 -4.07 6.07
C GLY A 68 7.83 -3.29 6.16
N GLN A 69 7.81 -2.16 6.85
CA GLN A 69 8.96 -1.26 6.97
C GLN A 69 9.02 -0.70 8.38
N CYS A 70 10.20 -0.68 9.00
CA CYS A 70 10.32 -0.15 10.34
C CYS A 70 10.10 1.38 10.36
N LYS A 71 9.72 1.91 11.51
CA LYS A 71 9.43 3.34 11.66
C LYS A 71 10.61 4.22 11.24
N LYS A 72 11.83 3.81 11.59
CA LYS A 72 13.03 4.56 11.21
C LYS A 72 13.13 4.73 9.69
N CYS A 73 13.02 3.62 8.94
CA CYS A 73 13.10 3.67 7.48
C CYS A 73 11.91 4.39 6.86
N ASN A 74 10.70 4.08 7.33
CA ASN A 74 9.48 4.63 6.77
C ASN A 74 9.30 6.11 7.03
N TYR A 75 9.56 6.56 8.26
CA TYR A 75 9.33 7.93 8.67
C TYR A 75 10.63 8.76 8.66
N PHE A 76 11.62 8.37 9.46
CA PHE A 76 12.80 9.20 9.65
C PHE A 76 13.75 9.22 8.45
N LEU A 77 13.79 8.17 7.66
CA LEU A 77 14.60 8.08 6.44
C LEU A 77 13.77 8.25 5.16
N SER A 78 12.57 8.81 5.29
CA SER A 78 11.69 9.14 4.16
C SER A 78 11.48 7.96 3.19
N GLY A 79 11.32 6.76 3.74
CA GLY A 79 11.12 5.55 2.98
C GLY A 79 12.38 4.74 2.71
N ASN A 80 13.57 5.33 2.94
CA ASN A 80 14.86 4.65 2.71
C ASN A 80 14.85 3.85 1.40
N LEU A 81 14.64 4.56 0.28
CA LEU A 81 14.20 3.98 -0.99
C LEU A 81 15.26 3.16 -1.73
N LEU A 82 16.55 3.51 -1.59
CA LEU A 82 17.58 2.76 -2.32
C LEU A 82 17.64 1.30 -1.88
N PRO A 83 17.83 0.97 -0.58
CA PRO A 83 17.76 -0.43 -0.18
C PRO A 83 16.35 -1.02 -0.32
N TYR A 84 15.28 -0.20 -0.22
CA TYR A 84 13.91 -0.67 -0.48
C TYR A 84 13.82 -1.25 -1.90
N SER A 85 14.28 -0.49 -2.91
CA SER A 85 14.16 -0.91 -4.31
C SER A 85 14.89 -2.22 -4.58
N GLN A 86 16.10 -2.37 -4.05
CA GLN A 86 16.90 -3.57 -4.22
C GLN A 86 16.21 -4.79 -3.61
N ASN A 87 15.75 -4.65 -2.37
CA ASN A 87 15.09 -5.74 -1.65
C ASN A 87 13.69 -6.03 -2.21
N LEU A 88 13.03 -5.02 -2.76
CA LEU A 88 11.73 -5.20 -3.42
C LEU A 88 11.86 -6.09 -4.66
N ILE A 89 12.87 -5.84 -5.49
CA ILE A 89 13.13 -6.68 -6.67
C ILE A 89 13.38 -8.12 -6.24
N ASP A 90 14.18 -8.32 -5.18
CA ASP A 90 14.44 -9.65 -4.65
C ASP A 90 13.17 -10.34 -4.14
N LYS A 91 12.27 -9.57 -3.52
CA LYS A 91 11.04 -10.12 -2.91
C LYS A 91 9.96 -10.46 -3.93
N ILE A 92 9.71 -9.58 -4.88
CA ILE A 92 8.60 -9.74 -5.84
C ILE A 92 9.04 -10.14 -7.24
N GLY A 93 10.33 -10.03 -7.55
CA GLY A 93 10.87 -10.31 -8.87
C GLY A 93 10.86 -9.10 -9.80
N GLN A 94 11.73 -9.14 -10.81
CA GLN A 94 11.91 -8.04 -11.76
C GLN A 94 10.63 -7.74 -12.55
N GLU A 95 9.90 -8.78 -12.96
CA GLU A 95 8.70 -8.59 -13.77
C GLU A 95 7.61 -7.80 -13.02
N ARG A 96 7.34 -8.16 -11.77
CA ARG A 96 6.34 -7.45 -10.97
C ARG A 96 6.80 -6.04 -10.62
N TYR A 97 8.11 -5.87 -10.37
CA TYR A 97 8.68 -4.54 -10.17
C TYR A 97 8.49 -3.65 -11.39
N ASP A 98 8.76 -4.18 -12.59
CA ASP A 98 8.61 -3.43 -13.83
C ASP A 98 7.14 -3.07 -14.10
N LYS A 99 6.22 -3.98 -13.82
CA LYS A 99 4.78 -3.70 -13.94
C LYS A 99 4.34 -2.59 -13.00
N LEU A 100 4.86 -2.57 -11.77
CA LEU A 100 4.57 -1.52 -10.81
C LEU A 100 5.06 -0.16 -11.31
N THR A 101 6.30 -0.10 -11.79
CA THR A 101 6.89 1.12 -12.35
C THR A 101 6.08 1.61 -13.55
N HIS A 102 5.69 0.69 -14.44
CA HIS A 102 4.88 1.02 -15.63
C HIS A 102 3.52 1.62 -15.23
N ALA A 103 2.86 1.05 -14.22
CA ALA A 103 1.58 1.56 -13.73
C ALA A 103 1.70 3.02 -13.26
N VAL A 104 2.78 3.35 -12.54
CA VAL A 104 3.04 4.72 -12.10
C VAL A 104 3.25 5.66 -13.29
N GLN A 105 4.08 5.26 -14.24
CA GLN A 105 4.37 6.06 -15.44
C GLN A 105 3.11 6.31 -16.27
N LEU A 106 2.30 5.27 -16.47
CA LEU A 106 1.06 5.37 -17.23
C LEU A 106 0.07 6.31 -16.55
N SER A 107 -0.04 6.25 -15.24
CA SER A 107 -0.96 7.13 -14.49
C SER A 107 -0.59 8.61 -14.60
N LYS A 108 0.69 8.93 -14.75
CA LYS A 108 1.15 10.31 -14.95
C LYS A 108 0.73 10.86 -16.31
N GLN A 109 0.58 9.98 -17.31
CA GLN A 109 0.15 10.38 -18.64
C GLN A 109 -1.37 10.47 -18.77
N THR A 110 -2.10 9.54 -18.17
CA THR A 110 -3.55 9.40 -18.33
C THR A 110 -4.36 10.00 -17.19
N GLY A 111 -3.71 10.28 -16.07
CA GLY A 111 -4.39 10.65 -14.83
C GLY A 111 -4.98 9.44 -14.12
N PHE A 112 -5.23 9.59 -12.83
CA PHE A 112 -5.90 8.56 -12.02
C PHE A 112 -6.58 9.24 -10.84
N LYS A 113 -7.85 8.93 -10.64
CA LYS A 113 -8.60 9.37 -9.45
C LYS A 113 -9.42 8.20 -8.91
N TRP A 114 -9.46 8.08 -7.59
CA TRP A 114 -10.38 7.14 -6.97
C TRP A 114 -11.81 7.68 -7.05
N ASP A 115 -12.75 6.77 -7.27
CA ASP A 115 -14.15 7.04 -6.98
C ASP A 115 -14.59 6.24 -5.75
N LYS A 116 -15.81 6.49 -5.29
CA LYS A 116 -16.32 5.78 -4.11
C LYS A 116 -16.43 4.27 -4.36
N PHE A 117 -16.80 3.88 -5.56
CA PHE A 117 -16.95 2.47 -5.92
C PHE A 117 -15.63 1.72 -5.77
N TYR A 118 -14.54 2.29 -6.28
CA TYR A 118 -13.20 1.72 -6.16
C TYR A 118 -12.82 1.54 -4.69
N LEU A 119 -13.02 2.56 -3.86
CA LEU A 119 -12.65 2.51 -2.45
C LEU A 119 -13.49 1.50 -1.67
N ILE A 120 -14.77 1.39 -1.98
CA ILE A 120 -15.64 0.39 -1.36
C ILE A 120 -15.17 -1.02 -1.70
N GLU A 121 -14.77 -1.28 -2.95
CA GLU A 121 -14.19 -2.57 -3.34
C GLU A 121 -12.94 -2.89 -2.52
N ILE A 122 -12.03 -1.92 -2.35
CA ILE A 122 -10.83 -2.10 -1.53
C ILE A 122 -11.21 -2.43 -0.08
N ILE A 123 -12.13 -1.69 0.50
CA ILE A 123 -12.60 -1.91 1.88
C ILE A 123 -13.13 -3.34 2.05
N GLU A 124 -14.04 -3.75 1.19
CA GLU A 124 -14.66 -5.08 1.28
C GLU A 124 -13.63 -6.20 1.09
N LYS A 125 -12.73 -6.04 0.14
CA LYS A 125 -11.66 -7.02 -0.12
C LYS A 125 -10.78 -7.23 1.10
N TYR A 126 -10.21 -6.17 1.65
CA TYR A 126 -9.24 -6.30 2.74
C TYR A 126 -9.89 -6.57 4.08
N LYS A 127 -11.11 -6.11 4.29
CA LYS A 127 -11.92 -6.50 5.44
C LYS A 127 -12.15 -8.01 5.47
N ALA A 128 -12.46 -8.62 4.33
CA ALA A 128 -12.64 -10.06 4.20
C ALA A 128 -11.32 -10.82 4.42
N LEU A 129 -10.23 -10.35 3.81
CA LEU A 129 -8.92 -11.00 3.93
C LEU A 129 -8.33 -10.90 5.34
N ASN A 130 -8.73 -9.90 6.13
CA ASN A 130 -8.24 -9.70 7.50
C ASN A 130 -8.99 -10.51 8.55
N ARG A 131 -9.99 -11.27 8.18
CA ARG A 131 -10.74 -12.12 9.12
C ARG A 131 -9.91 -13.28 9.66
#